data_dc6cff279bf9dd7bad0c2f246f14d162
#
_entry.id   dc6cff279bf9dd7bad0c2f246f14d162
#
_cell.length_a   1.000
_cell.length_b   1.000
_cell.length_c   1.000
_cell.angle_alpha   90.00
_cell.angle_beta   90.00
_cell.angle_gamma   90.00
#
_symmetry.space_group_name_H-M   'P 1'
#
loop_
_entity.id
_entity.type
_entity.pdbx_description
1 polymer ?
#
loop_
_entity_poly.entity_id
_entity_poly.type
_entity_poly.pdbx_seq_one_letter_code
_entity_poly.pdbx_strand_id
1 'polypeptide(L)'
;NFLDFDDRKFNEYVQQWKDSDTLYSGAVFFMSGYKKMFEDVGGFDGFSFKPCFCEDDDFLIRAKLKGYKLMTCESAITYHFVSQTSRFNDEIKNDRHKIEFNSNKNFIRKWGIPIKSFNELRYWEDSIFKFETFNMSLITRNKNRLGQLEPFFDKIFVGDIPEDYINEEQPNTNYDLKSKFTFVNISDVLIYEINEFTDQDIYTLYTLRLSIPHYEPGEYEIGNMKIVIKKDFQTPKA
;
A
#
# COMPACT_ATOMS: atom_id res chain seq x y z
N ASN A 1 26.06 9.36 2.47
CA ASN A 1 27.17 8.48 2.16
C ASN A 1 27.82 8.02 3.46
N PHE A 2 28.02 6.71 3.66
CA PHE A 2 28.62 6.15 4.88
C PHE A 2 30.00 6.74 5.17
N LEU A 3 30.78 6.97 4.14
CA LEU A 3 32.15 7.53 4.23
C LEU A 3 32.18 9.02 4.56
N ASP A 4 31.07 9.72 4.40
CA ASP A 4 30.96 11.18 4.65
C ASP A 4 30.23 11.48 5.97
N PHE A 5 29.93 10.47 6.79
CA PHE A 5 29.32 10.67 8.09
C PHE A 5 30.30 11.33 9.04
N ASP A 6 29.90 12.46 9.64
CA ASP A 6 30.67 13.21 10.62
C ASP A 6 30.00 13.09 12.00
N ASP A 7 30.54 12.23 12.83
CA ASP A 7 30.09 11.94 14.19
C ASP A 7 29.98 13.24 15.05
N ARG A 8 30.92 14.12 14.87
CA ARG A 8 30.93 15.38 15.66
C ARG A 8 29.75 16.27 15.28
N LYS A 9 29.54 16.48 13.98
CA LYS A 9 28.40 17.27 13.48
C LYS A 9 27.06 16.65 13.85
N PHE A 10 26.97 15.33 13.78
CA PHE A 10 25.78 14.63 14.21
C PHE A 10 25.52 14.83 15.70
N ASN A 11 26.54 14.68 16.56
CA ASN A 11 26.41 14.89 17.98
C ASN A 11 26.08 16.36 18.32
N GLU A 12 26.68 17.33 17.65
CA GLU A 12 26.34 18.76 17.76
C GLU A 12 24.86 19.01 17.43
N TYR A 13 24.34 18.37 16.37
CA TYR A 13 22.92 18.44 16.01
C TYR A 13 22.02 17.81 17.08
N VAL A 14 22.34 16.61 17.55
CA VAL A 14 21.58 15.93 18.62
C VAL A 14 21.51 16.78 19.89
N GLN A 15 22.60 17.46 20.28
CA GLN A 15 22.62 18.31 21.47
C GLN A 15 21.61 19.47 21.41
N GLN A 16 21.21 19.92 20.22
CA GLN A 16 20.23 21.00 20.05
C GLN A 16 18.81 20.57 20.45
N TRP A 17 18.51 19.27 20.33
CA TRP A 17 17.16 18.73 20.49
C TRP A 17 17.00 17.73 21.63
N LYS A 18 18.11 17.33 22.29
CA LYS A 18 18.11 16.27 23.32
C LYS A 18 17.15 16.49 24.49
N ASP A 19 16.87 17.73 24.81
CA ASP A 19 16.04 18.13 25.94
C ASP A 19 14.62 18.55 25.50
N SER A 20 14.29 18.38 24.21
CA SER A 20 12.95 18.66 23.70
C SER A 20 11.97 17.57 24.14
N ASP A 21 10.83 17.95 24.66
CA ASP A 21 9.68 17.10 24.98
C ASP A 21 8.57 17.20 23.91
N THR A 22 8.85 17.89 22.81
CA THR A 22 7.90 18.10 21.73
C THR A 22 7.54 16.80 21.04
N LEU A 23 6.24 16.54 20.96
CA LEU A 23 5.65 15.43 20.22
C LEU A 23 4.71 15.96 19.14
N TYR A 24 4.76 15.37 17.96
CA TYR A 24 3.80 15.66 16.88
C TYR A 24 3.39 14.38 16.16
N SER A 25 2.24 14.42 15.48
CA SER A 25 1.79 13.29 14.69
C SER A 25 2.80 12.99 13.59
N GLY A 26 3.20 11.74 13.47
CA GLY A 26 4.18 11.34 12.48
C GLY A 26 4.41 9.85 12.44
N ALA A 27 5.03 9.41 11.37
CA ALA A 27 5.48 8.04 11.18
C ALA A 27 6.82 8.02 10.45
N VAL A 28 7.76 7.26 10.98
CA VAL A 28 9.10 7.07 10.41
C VAL A 28 9.48 5.59 10.51
N PHE A 29 10.38 5.12 9.66
CA PHE A 29 10.83 3.73 9.65
C PHE A 29 11.49 3.32 10.97
N PHE A 30 12.19 4.23 11.67
CA PHE A 30 12.74 3.98 13.00
C PHE A 30 11.64 4.21 14.03
N MET A 31 11.15 3.13 14.60
CA MET A 31 10.01 3.17 15.50
C MET A 31 10.28 2.40 16.79
N SER A 32 9.64 2.84 17.87
CA SER A 32 9.56 2.08 19.12
C SER A 32 8.12 2.06 19.60
N GLY A 33 7.76 1.04 20.37
CA GLY A 33 6.41 0.89 20.90
C GLY A 33 6.34 -0.23 21.96
N TYR A 34 5.21 -0.33 22.60
CA TYR A 34 4.99 -1.41 23.56
C TYR A 34 4.95 -2.76 22.84
N LYS A 35 5.53 -3.81 23.43
CA LYS A 35 5.46 -5.18 22.92
C LYS A 35 4.04 -5.59 22.53
N LYS A 36 3.06 -5.24 23.38
CA LYS A 36 1.64 -5.49 23.10
C LYS A 36 1.17 -4.91 21.77
N MET A 37 1.63 -3.74 21.36
CA MET A 37 1.29 -3.16 20.05
C MET A 37 1.76 -4.05 18.92
N PHE A 38 3.00 -4.55 18.98
CA PHE A 38 3.54 -5.48 17.97
C PHE A 38 2.75 -6.79 17.93
N GLU A 39 2.34 -7.31 19.07
CA GLU A 39 1.50 -8.51 19.18
C GLU A 39 0.10 -8.28 18.61
N ASP A 40 -0.56 -7.18 18.96
CA ASP A 40 -1.90 -6.83 18.48
C ASP A 40 -1.96 -6.61 16.96
N VAL A 41 -0.88 -6.07 16.40
CA VAL A 41 -0.73 -5.82 14.96
C VAL A 41 -0.30 -7.08 14.21
N GLY A 42 0.31 -8.06 14.89
CA GLY A 42 0.81 -9.30 14.30
C GLY A 42 2.22 -9.18 13.70
N GLY A 43 3.02 -8.19 14.14
CA GLY A 43 4.39 -7.98 13.65
C GLY A 43 4.47 -7.48 12.21
N PHE A 44 5.66 -7.58 11.60
CA PHE A 44 5.86 -7.26 10.19
C PHE A 44 5.31 -8.37 9.28
N ASP A 45 4.71 -7.99 8.17
CA ASP A 45 4.13 -8.93 7.21
C ASP A 45 5.21 -9.50 6.27
N GLY A 46 5.86 -10.57 6.71
CA GLY A 46 6.82 -11.30 5.88
C GLY A 46 6.17 -12.18 4.80
N PHE A 47 4.84 -12.26 4.70
CA PHE A 47 4.15 -12.91 3.59
C PHE A 47 4.11 -12.02 2.36
N SER A 48 3.69 -10.76 2.53
CA SER A 48 3.53 -9.81 1.42
C SER A 48 4.85 -9.15 1.01
N PHE A 49 5.77 -8.91 1.98
CA PHE A 49 6.96 -8.06 1.79
C PHE A 49 8.26 -8.82 2.05
N LYS A 50 8.70 -9.60 1.06
CA LYS A 50 9.98 -10.30 1.09
C LYS A 50 10.85 -9.87 -0.09
N PRO A 51 12.14 -9.61 0.14
CA PRO A 51 12.87 -9.60 1.43
C PRO A 51 12.73 -8.28 2.19
N CYS A 52 12.23 -7.21 1.56
CA CYS A 52 12.09 -5.87 2.16
C CYS A 52 11.22 -4.94 1.28
N PHE A 53 11.07 -3.69 1.72
CA PHE A 53 10.25 -2.59 1.21
C PHE A 53 8.76 -2.71 1.52
N CYS A 54 8.17 -1.59 1.91
CA CYS A 54 6.76 -1.40 2.29
C CYS A 54 6.32 -2.09 3.60
N GLU A 55 7.17 -2.90 4.26
CA GLU A 55 6.83 -3.63 5.48
C GLU A 55 6.62 -2.71 6.69
N ASP A 56 7.38 -1.61 6.77
CA ASP A 56 7.27 -0.59 7.80
C ASP A 56 5.99 0.25 7.64
N ASP A 57 5.72 0.73 6.44
CA ASP A 57 4.48 1.45 6.14
C ASP A 57 3.24 0.57 6.40
N ASP A 58 3.26 -0.68 5.95
CA ASP A 58 2.19 -1.65 6.22
C ASP A 58 1.96 -1.85 7.72
N PHE A 59 3.04 -2.00 8.49
CA PHE A 59 2.97 -2.15 9.94
C PHE A 59 2.34 -0.93 10.59
N LEU A 60 2.78 0.29 10.22
CA LEU A 60 2.27 1.54 10.76
C LEU A 60 0.79 1.76 10.42
N ILE A 61 0.38 1.44 9.20
CA ILE A 61 -1.03 1.52 8.79
C ILE A 61 -1.88 0.56 9.63
N ARG A 62 -1.44 -0.70 9.81
CA ARG A 62 -2.15 -1.67 10.66
C ARG A 62 -2.24 -1.21 12.12
N ALA A 63 -1.16 -0.64 12.67
CA ALA A 63 -1.16 -0.08 14.01
C ALA A 63 -2.20 1.06 14.12
N LYS A 64 -2.24 1.94 13.13
CA LYS A 64 -3.21 3.03 13.08
C LYS A 64 -4.65 2.52 13.02
N LEU A 65 -4.93 1.53 12.18
CA LEU A 65 -6.26 0.90 12.08
C LEU A 65 -6.69 0.18 13.38
N LYS A 66 -5.73 -0.22 14.22
CA LYS A 66 -5.98 -0.75 15.59
C LYS A 66 -6.16 0.35 16.63
N GLY A 67 -6.13 1.63 16.24
CA GLY A 67 -6.32 2.76 17.14
C GLY A 67 -5.06 3.25 17.85
N TYR A 68 -3.88 2.76 17.48
CA TYR A 68 -2.62 3.29 18.02
C TYR A 68 -2.30 4.65 17.41
N LYS A 69 -1.81 5.57 18.24
CA LYS A 69 -1.34 6.87 17.78
C LYS A 69 0.10 6.78 17.31
N LEU A 70 0.37 7.37 16.16
CA LEU A 70 1.71 7.48 15.61
C LEU A 70 2.27 8.86 15.97
N MET A 71 3.34 8.86 16.76
CA MET A 71 3.93 10.10 17.29
C MET A 71 5.42 10.14 16.95
N THR A 72 5.88 11.27 16.50
CA THR A 72 7.32 11.57 16.34
C THR A 72 7.78 12.39 17.54
N CYS A 73 8.85 11.93 18.18
CA CYS A 73 9.51 12.63 19.26
C CYS A 73 10.72 13.39 18.72
N GLU A 74 10.76 14.71 18.93
CA GLU A 74 11.80 15.57 18.37
C GLU A 74 13.20 15.26 18.94
N SER A 75 13.28 14.81 20.19
CA SER A 75 14.55 14.41 20.82
C SER A 75 15.03 12.99 20.44
N ALA A 76 14.20 12.18 19.80
CA ALA A 76 14.56 10.84 19.35
C ALA A 76 15.20 10.87 17.95
N ILE A 77 16.48 11.24 17.91
CA ILE A 77 17.20 11.50 16.67
C ILE A 77 18.03 10.27 16.28
N THR A 78 17.88 9.83 15.03
CA THR A 78 18.64 8.74 14.46
C THR A 78 19.20 9.14 13.10
N TYR A 79 20.47 8.82 12.84
CA TYR A 79 21.04 9.00 11.51
C TYR A 79 20.78 7.76 10.64
N HIS A 80 20.07 7.95 9.57
CA HIS A 80 19.77 6.87 8.63
C HIS A 80 20.76 6.84 7.46
N PHE A 81 21.61 5.83 7.45
CA PHE A 81 22.48 5.53 6.30
C PHE A 81 21.67 4.90 5.16
N VAL A 82 20.92 5.73 4.48
CA VAL A 82 19.92 5.32 3.46
C VAL A 82 20.39 4.16 2.58
N SER A 83 19.57 3.13 2.50
CA SER A 83 19.75 1.98 1.59
C SER A 83 21.04 1.16 1.82
N GLN A 84 21.64 1.16 3.00
CA GLN A 84 22.85 0.38 3.26
C GLN A 84 22.62 -1.11 3.04
N THR A 85 21.57 -1.67 3.64
CA THR A 85 21.22 -3.09 3.47
C THR A 85 21.00 -3.45 2.01
N SER A 86 20.22 -2.65 1.28
CA SER A 86 19.89 -2.95 -0.12
C SER A 86 21.02 -2.66 -1.11
N ARG A 87 22.03 -1.84 -0.73
CA ARG A 87 23.19 -1.53 -1.59
C ARG A 87 24.34 -2.49 -1.40
N PHE A 88 24.54 -3.02 -0.19
CA PHE A 88 25.71 -3.81 0.18
C PHE A 88 25.38 -5.29 0.46
N ASN A 89 24.12 -5.66 0.54
CA ASN A 89 23.72 -7.06 0.58
C ASN A 89 23.78 -7.65 -0.83
N ASP A 90 24.64 -8.64 -1.04
CA ASP A 90 24.87 -9.28 -2.34
C ASP A 90 23.63 -9.98 -2.91
N GLU A 91 22.71 -10.40 -2.05
CA GLU A 91 21.44 -11.04 -2.44
C GLU A 91 20.40 -10.03 -2.97
N ILE A 92 20.50 -8.76 -2.58
CA ILE A 92 19.50 -7.74 -2.87
C ILE A 92 19.98 -6.72 -3.90
N LYS A 93 21.26 -6.35 -3.85
CA LYS A 93 21.80 -5.19 -4.60
C LYS A 93 21.56 -5.23 -6.11
N ASN A 94 21.64 -6.43 -6.70
CA ASN A 94 21.49 -6.61 -8.15
C ASN A 94 20.03 -6.57 -8.60
N ASP A 95 19.10 -6.98 -7.73
CA ASP A 95 17.66 -7.07 -8.00
C ASP A 95 16.83 -6.03 -7.24
N ARG A 96 17.48 -5.04 -6.63
CA ARG A 96 16.82 -4.06 -5.75
C ARG A 96 15.59 -3.43 -6.36
N HIS A 97 15.68 -2.93 -7.59
CA HIS A 97 14.55 -2.28 -8.26
C HIS A 97 13.40 -3.25 -8.54
N LYS A 98 13.72 -4.50 -8.87
CA LYS A 98 12.72 -5.55 -9.05
C LYS A 98 12.02 -5.87 -7.73
N ILE A 99 12.79 -6.02 -6.65
CA ILE A 99 12.25 -6.29 -5.30
C ILE A 99 11.35 -5.15 -4.85
N GLU A 100 11.80 -3.91 -4.96
CA GLU A 100 11.03 -2.71 -4.62
C GLU A 100 9.74 -2.62 -5.44
N PHE A 101 9.81 -2.87 -6.74
CA PHE A 101 8.66 -2.89 -7.63
C PHE A 101 7.64 -3.98 -7.22
N ASN A 102 8.11 -5.20 -6.94
CA ASN A 102 7.26 -6.31 -6.50
C ASN A 102 6.62 -6.04 -5.15
N SER A 103 7.36 -5.47 -4.18
CA SER A 103 6.82 -5.08 -2.88
C SER A 103 5.74 -4.00 -3.00
N ASN A 104 5.93 -3.00 -3.87
CA ASN A 104 4.90 -2.01 -4.17
C ASN A 104 3.64 -2.64 -4.78
N LYS A 105 3.78 -3.59 -5.72
CA LYS A 105 2.63 -4.34 -6.26
C LYS A 105 1.91 -5.13 -5.17
N ASN A 106 2.67 -5.80 -4.29
CA ASN A 106 2.10 -6.56 -3.18
C ASN A 106 1.42 -5.65 -2.15
N PHE A 107 1.93 -4.44 -1.96
CA PHE A 107 1.27 -3.43 -1.15
C PHE A 107 -0.10 -3.04 -1.73
N ILE A 108 -0.18 -2.82 -3.05
CA ILE A 108 -1.46 -2.55 -3.72
C ILE A 108 -2.39 -3.76 -3.63
N ARG A 109 -1.89 -5.01 -3.81
CA ARG A 109 -2.69 -6.23 -3.64
C ARG A 109 -3.32 -6.33 -2.25
N LYS A 110 -2.59 -5.91 -1.23
CA LYS A 110 -3.05 -5.94 0.17
C LYS A 110 -4.06 -4.84 0.47
N TRP A 111 -3.78 -3.63 0.01
CA TRP A 111 -4.52 -2.43 0.40
C TRP A 111 -5.45 -1.89 -0.69
N GLY A 112 -5.26 -2.31 -1.93
CA GLY A 112 -6.01 -1.83 -3.11
C GLY A 112 -5.63 -0.42 -3.58
N ILE A 113 -4.63 0.21 -2.94
CA ILE A 113 -4.08 1.52 -3.32
C ILE A 113 -2.56 1.53 -3.09
N PRO A 114 -1.79 2.36 -3.82
CA PRO A 114 -0.37 2.49 -3.60
C PRO A 114 -0.06 3.25 -2.31
N ILE A 115 1.14 3.03 -1.75
CA ILE A 115 1.60 3.70 -0.52
C ILE A 115 1.55 5.24 -0.63
N LYS A 116 1.81 5.79 -1.82
CA LYS A 116 1.71 7.23 -2.06
C LYS A 116 0.32 7.78 -1.68
N SER A 117 -0.74 7.05 -1.98
CA SER A 117 -2.12 7.45 -1.65
C SER A 117 -2.39 7.43 -0.15
N PHE A 118 -1.80 6.49 0.61
CA PHE A 118 -1.85 6.53 2.07
C PHE A 118 -1.11 7.76 2.64
N ASN A 119 0.03 8.12 2.06
CA ASN A 119 0.75 9.34 2.45
C ASN A 119 -0.07 10.61 2.16
N GLU A 120 -0.75 10.68 1.03
CA GLU A 120 -1.67 11.77 0.68
C GLU A 120 -2.87 11.85 1.64
N LEU A 121 -3.36 10.70 2.14
CA LEU A 121 -4.37 10.63 3.21
C LEU A 121 -3.82 11.02 4.58
N ARG A 122 -2.52 11.23 4.72
CA ARG A 122 -1.88 11.56 5.99
C ARG A 122 -2.27 10.55 7.09
N TYR A 123 -2.08 9.25 6.79
CA TYR A 123 -2.51 8.14 7.65
C TYR A 123 -1.96 8.22 9.09
N TRP A 124 -0.87 8.95 9.29
CA TRP A 124 -0.30 9.19 10.62
C TRP A 124 -1.08 10.22 11.46
N GLU A 125 -2.00 10.99 10.86
CA GLU A 125 -2.79 11.98 11.58
C GLU A 125 -4.09 11.41 12.10
N ASP A 126 -4.36 11.60 13.41
CA ASP A 126 -5.52 11.01 14.08
C ASP A 126 -6.87 11.54 13.58
N SER A 127 -6.90 12.79 13.12
CA SER A 127 -8.15 13.49 12.79
C SER A 127 -8.68 13.22 11.39
N ILE A 128 -7.85 12.74 10.47
CA ILE A 128 -8.20 12.66 9.04
C ILE A 128 -8.19 11.25 8.47
N PHE A 129 -7.42 10.34 9.06
CA PHE A 129 -7.30 9.00 8.48
C PHE A 129 -8.58 8.19 8.63
N LYS A 130 -9.18 7.85 7.50
CA LYS A 130 -10.28 6.89 7.38
C LYS A 130 -9.99 5.96 6.22
N PHE A 131 -10.14 4.67 6.44
CA PHE A 131 -9.93 3.67 5.41
C PHE A 131 -11.05 2.62 5.47
N GLU A 132 -11.82 2.54 4.38
CA GLU A 132 -12.90 1.57 4.24
C GLU A 132 -12.44 0.36 3.43
N THR A 133 -12.74 -0.82 3.93
CA THR A 133 -12.47 -2.08 3.24
C THR A 133 -13.71 -2.55 2.48
N PHE A 134 -13.54 -2.90 1.22
CA PHE A 134 -14.57 -3.47 0.35
C PHE A 134 -13.93 -4.26 -0.79
N ASN A 135 -14.72 -5.15 -1.39
CA ASN A 135 -14.28 -5.95 -2.52
C ASN A 135 -14.54 -5.22 -3.84
N MET A 136 -13.50 -5.08 -4.65
CA MET A 136 -13.56 -4.45 -5.97
C MET A 136 -13.14 -5.43 -7.05
N SER A 137 -13.97 -5.59 -8.08
CA SER A 137 -13.69 -6.49 -9.20
C SER A 137 -13.66 -5.77 -10.54
N LEU A 138 -12.80 -6.25 -11.43
CA LEU A 138 -12.68 -5.78 -12.81
C LEU A 138 -13.31 -6.78 -13.77
N ILE A 139 -14.04 -6.28 -14.75
CA ILE A 139 -14.52 -7.00 -15.92
C ILE A 139 -13.91 -6.33 -17.15
N THR A 140 -13.00 -7.02 -17.80
CA THR A 140 -12.29 -6.55 -19.00
C THR A 140 -12.17 -7.65 -20.04
N ARG A 141 -11.99 -7.31 -21.29
CA ARG A 141 -11.61 -8.25 -22.37
C ARG A 141 -10.16 -8.10 -22.77
N ASN A 142 -9.50 -7.04 -22.31
CA ASN A 142 -8.13 -6.73 -22.67
C ASN A 142 -7.16 -7.30 -21.63
N LYS A 143 -6.22 -8.14 -22.07
CA LYS A 143 -5.18 -8.73 -21.22
C LYS A 143 -3.86 -7.93 -21.23
N ASN A 144 -3.72 -6.96 -22.12
CA ASN A 144 -2.44 -6.26 -22.36
C ASN A 144 -1.92 -5.48 -21.13
N ARG A 145 -2.83 -5.01 -20.27
CA ARG A 145 -2.48 -4.20 -19.09
C ARG A 145 -2.65 -4.92 -17.75
N LEU A 146 -2.78 -6.25 -17.76
CA LEU A 146 -2.98 -7.00 -16.51
C LEU A 146 -1.90 -6.73 -15.47
N GLY A 147 -0.64 -6.57 -15.88
CA GLY A 147 0.46 -6.26 -14.97
C GLY A 147 0.31 -4.93 -14.20
N GLN A 148 -0.44 -3.99 -14.77
CA GLN A 148 -0.74 -2.69 -14.15
C GLN A 148 -2.07 -2.71 -13.38
N LEU A 149 -3.05 -3.50 -13.86
CA LEU A 149 -4.42 -3.52 -13.33
C LEU A 149 -4.58 -4.51 -12.17
N GLU A 150 -4.01 -5.72 -12.31
CA GLU A 150 -4.24 -6.83 -11.38
C GLU A 150 -4.07 -6.46 -9.91
N PRO A 151 -3.05 -5.69 -9.49
CA PRO A 151 -2.85 -5.42 -8.07
C PRO A 151 -4.01 -4.66 -7.39
N PHE A 152 -4.80 -3.89 -8.14
CA PHE A 152 -5.89 -3.06 -7.60
C PHE A 152 -7.17 -3.80 -7.30
N PHE A 153 -7.35 -5.01 -7.87
CA PHE A 153 -8.62 -5.71 -7.83
C PHE A 153 -8.55 -7.01 -7.02
N ASP A 154 -9.61 -7.30 -6.29
CA ASP A 154 -9.76 -8.55 -5.55
C ASP A 154 -10.08 -9.72 -6.49
N LYS A 155 -10.85 -9.44 -7.56
CA LYS A 155 -11.18 -10.39 -8.62
C LYS A 155 -11.15 -9.72 -9.99
N ILE A 156 -10.77 -10.51 -11.01
CA ILE A 156 -10.72 -10.04 -12.39
C ILE A 156 -11.34 -11.08 -13.31
N PHE A 157 -12.24 -10.64 -14.16
CA PHE A 157 -12.82 -11.46 -15.21
C PHE A 157 -12.33 -10.96 -16.58
N VAL A 158 -11.63 -11.82 -17.30
CA VAL A 158 -11.06 -11.54 -18.63
C VAL A 158 -11.52 -12.53 -19.71
N GLY A 159 -12.60 -13.28 -19.45
CA GLY A 159 -13.11 -14.34 -20.33
C GLY A 159 -12.50 -15.70 -19.98
N ASP A 160 -11.26 -15.92 -20.27
CA ASP A 160 -10.46 -17.10 -19.94
C ASP A 160 -9.27 -16.74 -19.03
N ILE A 161 -8.78 -17.73 -18.29
CA ILE A 161 -7.67 -17.54 -17.34
C ILE A 161 -6.41 -17.12 -18.11
N PRO A 162 -5.74 -16.03 -17.73
CA PRO A 162 -4.53 -15.54 -18.41
C PRO A 162 -3.28 -16.29 -17.88
N GLU A 163 -3.12 -17.57 -18.27
CA GLU A 163 -2.07 -18.44 -17.74
C GLU A 163 -0.66 -17.85 -17.97
N ASP A 164 -0.39 -17.21 -19.11
CA ASP A 164 0.92 -16.60 -19.39
C ASP A 164 1.26 -15.52 -18.36
N TYR A 165 0.32 -14.62 -18.07
CA TYR A 165 0.49 -13.58 -17.04
C TYR A 165 0.71 -14.19 -15.65
N ILE A 166 -0.08 -15.20 -15.29
CA ILE A 166 0.02 -15.87 -14.00
C ILE A 166 1.38 -16.54 -13.85
N ASN A 167 1.84 -17.27 -14.86
CA ASN A 167 3.12 -17.96 -14.83
C ASN A 167 4.30 -16.98 -14.69
N GLU A 168 4.22 -15.79 -15.30
CA GLU A 168 5.24 -14.75 -15.20
C GLU A 168 5.23 -14.05 -13.84
N GLU A 169 4.05 -13.73 -13.33
CA GLU A 169 3.90 -12.88 -12.14
C GLU A 169 3.87 -13.68 -10.82
N GLN A 170 3.36 -14.92 -10.81
CA GLN A 170 3.24 -15.73 -9.58
C GLN A 170 4.55 -15.88 -8.80
N PRO A 171 5.74 -16.01 -9.43
CA PRO A 171 7.02 -16.05 -8.70
C PRO A 171 7.36 -14.77 -7.92
N ASN A 172 6.71 -13.65 -8.23
CA ASN A 172 6.96 -12.34 -7.63
C ASN A 172 6.05 -12.05 -6.43
N THR A 173 5.14 -12.97 -6.09
CA THR A 173 4.14 -12.75 -5.02
C THR A 173 3.76 -14.07 -4.34
N ASN A 174 3.40 -13.97 -3.06
CA ASN A 174 2.81 -15.08 -2.32
C ASN A 174 1.26 -15.11 -2.41
N TYR A 175 0.65 -14.11 -3.05
CA TYR A 175 -0.79 -14.13 -3.33
C TYR A 175 -1.11 -15.17 -4.40
N ASP A 176 -2.19 -15.92 -4.23
CA ASP A 176 -2.70 -16.86 -5.25
C ASP A 176 -3.35 -16.07 -6.39
N LEU A 177 -2.58 -15.79 -7.44
CA LEU A 177 -3.05 -15.02 -8.59
C LEU A 177 -4.13 -15.78 -9.35
N LYS A 178 -4.05 -17.11 -9.46
CA LYS A 178 -5.05 -17.89 -10.19
C LYS A 178 -6.44 -17.72 -9.59
N SER A 179 -6.54 -17.66 -8.27
CA SER A 179 -7.82 -17.45 -7.58
C SER A 179 -8.45 -16.08 -7.85
N LYS A 180 -7.66 -15.08 -8.27
CA LYS A 180 -8.17 -13.75 -8.63
C LYS A 180 -8.92 -13.75 -9.97
N PHE A 181 -8.55 -14.63 -10.90
CA PHE A 181 -9.11 -14.70 -12.24
C PHE A 181 -10.35 -15.62 -12.30
N THR A 182 -11.27 -15.42 -11.37
CA THR A 182 -12.55 -16.14 -11.32
C THR A 182 -13.70 -15.17 -11.30
N PHE A 183 -14.77 -15.50 -12.04
CA PHE A 183 -15.98 -14.70 -11.98
C PHE A 183 -16.70 -14.94 -10.65
N VAL A 184 -16.82 -13.90 -9.83
CA VAL A 184 -17.62 -13.91 -8.60
C VAL A 184 -18.45 -12.65 -8.54
N ASN A 185 -19.77 -12.80 -8.66
CA ASN A 185 -20.72 -11.68 -8.71
C ASN A 185 -21.06 -11.09 -7.31
N ILE A 186 -20.18 -11.26 -6.31
CA ILE A 186 -20.38 -10.82 -4.92
C ILE A 186 -19.52 -9.62 -4.52
N SER A 187 -18.96 -8.89 -5.49
CA SER A 187 -18.18 -7.70 -5.19
C SER A 187 -19.05 -6.52 -4.79
N ASP A 188 -18.58 -5.74 -3.81
CA ASP A 188 -19.21 -4.48 -3.39
C ASP A 188 -19.20 -3.45 -4.53
N VAL A 189 -18.12 -3.49 -5.34
CA VAL A 189 -17.91 -2.59 -6.48
C VAL A 189 -17.47 -3.39 -7.70
N LEU A 190 -18.11 -3.13 -8.84
CA LEU A 190 -17.73 -3.69 -10.14
C LEU A 190 -17.23 -2.58 -11.06
N ILE A 191 -16.12 -2.81 -11.71
CA ILE A 191 -15.56 -1.93 -12.74
C ILE A 191 -15.58 -2.66 -14.07
N TYR A 192 -16.20 -2.05 -15.06
CA TYR A 192 -16.25 -2.53 -16.43
C TYR A 192 -15.37 -1.65 -17.29
N GLU A 193 -14.51 -2.26 -18.08
CA GLU A 193 -13.82 -1.58 -19.16
C GLU A 193 -14.79 -1.24 -20.28
N ILE A 194 -14.98 0.06 -20.57
CA ILE A 194 -15.82 0.55 -21.69
C ILE A 194 -14.98 0.56 -22.98
N ASN A 195 -13.80 1.19 -22.89
CA ASN A 195 -12.78 1.23 -23.91
C ASN A 195 -11.44 0.82 -23.30
N GLU A 196 -10.41 0.64 -24.13
CA GLU A 196 -9.08 0.29 -23.65
C GLU A 196 -8.56 1.29 -22.60
N PHE A 197 -8.08 0.77 -21.48
CA PHE A 197 -7.51 1.59 -20.40
C PHE A 197 -6.31 2.39 -20.89
N THR A 198 -6.32 3.67 -20.60
CA THR A 198 -5.21 4.59 -20.79
C THR A 198 -4.33 4.67 -19.53
N ASP A 199 -3.18 5.34 -19.62
CA ASP A 199 -2.35 5.61 -18.44
C ASP A 199 -3.08 6.50 -17.43
N GLN A 200 -3.96 7.40 -17.90
CA GLN A 200 -4.79 8.23 -17.03
C GLN A 200 -5.81 7.39 -16.25
N ASP A 201 -6.39 6.36 -16.85
CA ASP A 201 -7.31 5.45 -16.15
C ASP A 201 -6.57 4.66 -15.08
N ILE A 202 -5.36 4.16 -15.38
CA ILE A 202 -4.50 3.50 -14.37
C ILE A 202 -4.18 4.47 -13.22
N TYR A 203 -3.84 5.72 -13.53
CA TYR A 203 -3.58 6.72 -12.50
C TYR A 203 -4.81 7.02 -11.64
N THR A 204 -6.00 6.99 -12.24
CA THR A 204 -7.27 7.16 -11.53
C THR A 204 -7.49 6.04 -10.50
N LEU A 205 -7.08 4.79 -10.79
CA LEU A 205 -7.17 3.68 -9.83
C LEU A 205 -6.40 3.94 -8.53
N TYR A 206 -5.34 4.76 -8.55
CA TYR A 206 -4.54 5.08 -7.37
C TYR A 206 -5.35 5.72 -6.23
N THR A 207 -6.39 6.47 -6.58
CA THR A 207 -7.24 7.17 -5.62
C THR A 207 -8.69 6.70 -5.64
N LEU A 208 -9.07 5.87 -6.61
CA LEU A 208 -10.45 5.45 -6.81
C LEU A 208 -11.03 4.78 -5.57
N ARG A 209 -10.29 3.85 -4.94
CA ARG A 209 -10.73 3.15 -3.73
C ARG A 209 -11.04 4.11 -2.57
N LEU A 210 -10.35 5.24 -2.51
CA LEU A 210 -10.57 6.28 -1.49
C LEU A 210 -11.82 7.13 -1.79
N SER A 211 -12.14 7.29 -3.06
CA SER A 211 -13.26 8.11 -3.51
C SER A 211 -14.60 7.35 -3.43
N ILE A 212 -14.58 6.05 -3.72
CA ILE A 212 -15.80 5.22 -3.77
C ILE A 212 -16.69 5.34 -2.52
N PRO A 213 -16.18 5.34 -1.27
CA PRO A 213 -17.04 5.46 -0.08
C PRO A 213 -17.80 6.79 0.04
N HIS A 214 -17.49 7.78 -0.78
CA HIS A 214 -18.18 9.06 -0.84
C HIS A 214 -19.33 9.10 -1.84
N TYR A 215 -19.50 8.05 -2.64
CA TYR A 215 -20.58 7.92 -3.61
C TYR A 215 -21.70 7.04 -3.06
N GLU A 216 -22.93 7.35 -3.45
CA GLU A 216 -24.07 6.50 -3.20
C GLU A 216 -24.01 5.23 -4.08
N PRO A 217 -24.74 4.15 -3.71
CA PRO A 217 -24.94 3.03 -4.61
C PRO A 217 -25.50 3.47 -5.96
N GLY A 218 -24.93 2.99 -7.05
CA GLY A 218 -25.34 3.42 -8.39
C GLY A 218 -24.32 3.10 -9.46
N GLU A 219 -24.53 3.67 -10.64
CA GLU A 219 -23.66 3.50 -11.81
C GLU A 219 -23.01 4.85 -12.16
N TYR A 220 -21.71 4.82 -12.38
CA TYR A 220 -20.87 6.00 -12.67
C TYR A 220 -19.95 5.70 -13.85
N GLU A 221 -19.57 6.73 -14.59
CA GLU A 221 -18.56 6.63 -15.64
C GLU A 221 -17.40 7.60 -15.34
N ILE A 222 -16.18 7.07 -15.33
CA ILE A 222 -14.95 7.84 -15.11
C ILE A 222 -13.92 7.35 -16.13
N GLY A 223 -13.50 8.21 -17.05
CA GLY A 223 -12.60 7.83 -18.14
C GLY A 223 -13.18 6.67 -18.96
N ASN A 224 -12.41 5.61 -19.12
CA ASN A 224 -12.83 4.40 -19.81
C ASN A 224 -13.43 3.32 -18.90
N MET A 225 -13.87 3.72 -17.71
CA MET A 225 -14.45 2.81 -16.70
C MET A 225 -15.93 3.11 -16.45
N LYS A 226 -16.76 2.08 -16.49
CA LYS A 226 -18.08 2.09 -15.86
C LYS A 226 -17.96 1.43 -14.50
N ILE A 227 -18.35 2.15 -13.45
CA ILE A 227 -18.25 1.75 -12.05
C ILE A 227 -19.66 1.51 -11.52
N VAL A 228 -19.91 0.32 -11.00
CA VAL A 228 -21.19 -0.04 -10.36
C VAL A 228 -20.93 -0.26 -8.88
N ILE A 229 -21.42 0.67 -8.05
CA ILE A 229 -21.34 0.60 -6.59
C ILE A 229 -22.61 -0.03 -6.07
N LYS A 230 -22.50 -1.19 -5.41
CA LYS A 230 -23.62 -1.95 -4.85
C LYS A 230 -23.75 -1.75 -3.34
N LYS A 231 -22.63 -1.49 -2.65
CA LYS A 231 -22.57 -1.33 -1.21
C LYS A 231 -22.92 0.11 -0.85
N ASP A 232 -23.81 0.27 0.13
CA ASP A 232 -24.04 1.55 0.77
C ASP A 232 -22.99 1.78 1.86
N PHE A 233 -22.15 2.79 1.65
CA PHE A 233 -21.10 3.20 2.58
C PHE A 233 -21.57 4.33 3.54
N GLN A 234 -22.72 4.93 3.27
CA GLN A 234 -23.25 6.08 4.02
C GLN A 234 -24.10 5.62 5.21
N THR A 235 -24.68 4.43 5.14
CA THR A 235 -25.44 3.88 6.26
C THR A 235 -24.52 3.40 7.36
N PRO A 236 -24.58 3.94 8.59
CA PRO A 236 -23.79 3.46 9.71
C PRO A 236 -24.01 1.96 9.93
N LYS A 237 -22.94 1.22 10.12
CA LYS A 237 -23.06 -0.18 10.55
C LYS A 237 -23.63 -0.20 11.96
N ALA A 238 -24.80 -0.81 12.13
CA ALA A 238 -25.48 -0.99 13.42
C ALA A 238 -24.64 -1.83 14.39
#